data_d53e198fc91366770ce5ea3b08717840
#
_entry.id   d53e198fc91366770ce5ea3b08717840
#
_cell.length_a   1.000
_cell.length_b   1.000
_cell.length_c   1.000
_cell.angle_alpha   90.00
_cell.angle_beta   90.00
_cell.angle_gamma   90.00
#
_symmetry.space_group_name_H-M   'P 1'
#
loop_
_entity.id
_entity.type
_entity.pdbx_description
1 polymer ?
#
loop_
_entity_poly.entity_id
_entity_poly.type
_entity_poly.pdbx_seq_one_letter_code
_entity_poly.pdbx_strand_id
1 'polypeptide(L)'
;ITIGADGLGLISYYDFTNSALKVAHCENTACTSATTSTLDSPDSGFSPYGMETSITIGVDGLALISYRDIDNYELKVGHCQNIVCTSFTSIPGAAPLDQSGDEVGEESSITIGADGLALISYRDKSNNRIKVAKCADIFCSGGSVQAIFSTTTRYPSITIGADGLGLISHYDSGDLKVAHCQNIACTSITTSTLTSDAEVIYTSITIGTDGLPLISYVDSNSVALKLAHCENTFCAPYFRRR
;
A
#
# COMPACT_ATOMS: atom_id res chain seq x y z
N ILE A 1 8.21 -5.14 -1.45
CA ILE A 1 9.24 -5.89 -0.71
C ILE A 1 9.19 -5.56 0.78
N THR A 2 9.42 -6.56 1.62
CA THR A 2 9.53 -6.43 3.07
C THR A 2 10.61 -7.41 3.60
N ILE A 3 10.97 -7.29 4.87
CA ILE A 3 11.85 -8.26 5.55
C ILE A 3 11.00 -9.17 6.41
N GLY A 4 11.09 -10.48 6.16
CA GLY A 4 10.38 -11.50 6.91
C GLY A 4 10.87 -11.66 8.35
N ALA A 5 10.16 -12.45 9.15
CA ALA A 5 10.52 -12.74 10.54
C ALA A 5 11.84 -13.49 10.68
N ASP A 6 12.31 -14.13 9.63
CA ASP A 6 13.62 -14.81 9.52
C ASP A 6 14.77 -13.86 9.13
N GLY A 7 14.49 -12.58 8.91
CA GLY A 7 15.46 -11.56 8.49
C GLY A 7 15.77 -11.57 6.98
N LEU A 8 15.03 -12.35 6.18
CA LEU A 8 15.22 -12.43 4.73
C LEU A 8 14.16 -11.63 3.98
N GLY A 9 14.49 -11.24 2.75
CA GLY A 9 13.58 -10.47 1.90
C GLY A 9 12.41 -11.31 1.38
N LEU A 10 11.21 -10.74 1.43
CA LEU A 10 9.99 -11.22 0.77
C LEU A 10 9.54 -10.19 -0.24
N ILE A 11 9.28 -10.61 -1.48
CA ILE A 11 8.91 -9.74 -2.59
C ILE A 11 7.63 -10.28 -3.21
N SER A 12 6.53 -9.55 -3.11
CA SER A 12 5.32 -9.84 -3.89
C SER A 12 5.44 -9.20 -5.27
N TYR A 13 5.00 -9.90 -6.31
CA TYR A 13 5.05 -9.40 -7.67
C TYR A 13 4.01 -10.08 -8.57
N TYR A 14 3.70 -9.41 -9.67
CA TYR A 14 2.86 -9.96 -10.71
C TYR A 14 3.73 -10.65 -11.78
N ASP A 15 3.44 -11.93 -12.05
CA ASP A 15 4.02 -12.66 -13.16
C ASP A 15 3.15 -12.45 -14.41
N PHE A 16 3.60 -11.56 -15.27
CA PHE A 16 2.88 -11.20 -16.50
C PHE A 16 2.68 -12.40 -17.45
N THR A 17 3.63 -13.32 -17.52
CA THR A 17 3.57 -14.48 -18.43
C THR A 17 2.49 -15.47 -18.02
N ASN A 18 2.30 -15.67 -16.71
CA ASN A 18 1.35 -16.63 -16.16
C ASN A 18 0.11 -15.95 -15.57
N SER A 19 0.00 -14.61 -15.66
CA SER A 19 -1.09 -13.82 -15.09
C SER A 19 -1.32 -14.14 -13.60
N ALA A 20 -0.25 -14.23 -12.81
CA ALA A 20 -0.31 -14.75 -11.46
C ALA A 20 0.31 -13.81 -10.43
N LEU A 21 -0.29 -13.76 -9.22
CA LEU A 21 0.36 -13.22 -8.04
C LEU A 21 1.41 -14.21 -7.55
N LYS A 22 2.65 -13.74 -7.41
CA LYS A 22 3.76 -14.53 -6.89
C LYS A 22 4.47 -13.85 -5.73
N VAL A 23 5.13 -14.68 -4.94
CA VAL A 23 6.10 -14.23 -3.92
C VAL A 23 7.44 -14.88 -4.20
N ALA A 24 8.50 -14.09 -4.09
CA ALA A 24 9.87 -14.56 -4.00
C ALA A 24 10.38 -14.38 -2.56
N HIS A 25 10.85 -15.46 -1.94
CA HIS A 25 11.52 -15.46 -0.65
C HIS A 25 13.03 -15.59 -0.87
N CYS A 26 13.80 -14.62 -0.44
CA CYS A 26 15.26 -14.63 -0.56
C CYS A 26 15.86 -15.73 0.32
N GLU A 27 16.86 -16.46 -0.19
CA GLU A 27 17.56 -17.51 0.55
C GLU A 27 18.77 -16.99 1.34
N ASN A 28 19.10 -15.70 1.16
CA ASN A 28 20.16 -15.00 1.87
C ASN A 28 19.90 -13.49 1.92
N THR A 29 20.61 -12.78 2.79
CA THR A 29 20.42 -11.34 3.01
C THR A 29 20.79 -10.48 1.80
N ALA A 30 21.61 -10.95 0.89
CA ALA A 30 21.96 -10.27 -0.37
C ALA A 30 20.96 -10.57 -1.50
N CYS A 31 19.99 -11.48 -1.25
CA CYS A 31 18.98 -11.93 -2.21
C CYS A 31 19.56 -12.36 -3.58
N THR A 32 20.69 -13.10 -3.55
CA THR A 32 21.35 -13.64 -4.76
C THR A 32 20.64 -14.88 -5.30
N SER A 33 19.81 -15.52 -4.49
CA SER A 33 18.90 -16.62 -4.84
C SER A 33 17.59 -16.48 -4.07
N ALA A 34 16.50 -16.99 -4.64
CA ALA A 34 15.18 -16.94 -4.04
C ALA A 34 14.34 -18.16 -4.43
N THR A 35 13.52 -18.63 -3.50
CA THR A 35 12.45 -19.59 -3.77
C THR A 35 11.20 -18.80 -4.16
N THR A 36 10.53 -19.20 -5.26
CA THR A 36 9.32 -18.53 -5.75
C THR A 36 8.09 -19.41 -5.59
N SER A 37 6.98 -18.81 -5.19
CA SER A 37 5.67 -19.47 -5.02
C SER A 37 4.60 -18.71 -5.79
N THR A 38 3.69 -19.44 -6.46
CA THR A 38 2.47 -18.88 -7.04
C THR A 38 1.39 -18.93 -5.96
N LEU A 39 0.75 -17.79 -5.70
CA LEU A 39 -0.23 -17.63 -4.64
C LEU A 39 -1.66 -17.56 -5.17
N ASP A 40 -1.88 -16.80 -6.22
CA ASP A 40 -3.17 -16.63 -6.87
C ASP A 40 -2.98 -16.50 -8.38
N SER A 41 -3.94 -17.00 -9.15
CA SER A 41 -3.97 -16.88 -10.61
C SER A 41 -5.40 -16.65 -11.06
N PRO A 42 -5.64 -15.66 -11.91
CA PRO A 42 -6.97 -15.36 -12.40
C PRO A 42 -7.55 -16.54 -13.20
N ASP A 43 -8.86 -16.76 -13.05
CA ASP A 43 -9.59 -17.83 -13.74
C ASP A 43 -9.75 -17.56 -15.25
N SER A 44 -9.69 -16.30 -15.68
CA SER A 44 -10.08 -15.87 -17.05
C SER A 44 -8.95 -15.66 -18.03
N GLY A 45 -7.70 -15.90 -17.65
CA GLY A 45 -6.55 -15.76 -18.56
C GLY A 45 -6.39 -14.35 -19.19
N PHE A 46 -5.24 -13.76 -19.03
CA PHE A 46 -4.71 -12.55 -19.66
C PHE A 46 -5.52 -11.26 -19.58
N SER A 47 -5.20 -10.44 -18.58
CA SER A 47 -5.42 -8.99 -18.64
C SER A 47 -4.06 -8.27 -18.69
N PRO A 48 -3.84 -7.29 -19.61
CA PRO A 48 -2.56 -6.60 -19.75
C PRO A 48 -2.27 -5.59 -18.64
N TYR A 49 -3.18 -5.41 -17.67
CA TYR A 49 -3.04 -4.49 -16.56
C TYR A 49 -2.76 -5.29 -15.29
N GLY A 50 -1.52 -5.26 -14.83
CA GLY A 50 -0.98 -6.09 -13.77
C GLY A 50 -1.73 -6.01 -12.44
N MET A 51 -1.67 -7.10 -11.67
CA MET A 51 -2.00 -7.09 -10.24
C MET A 51 -0.96 -6.24 -9.51
N GLU A 52 -1.33 -5.03 -9.15
CA GLU A 52 -0.50 -4.19 -8.28
C GLU A 52 -0.50 -4.79 -6.89
N THR A 53 0.68 -5.05 -6.36
CA THR A 53 0.84 -5.75 -5.09
C THR A 53 1.61 -4.94 -4.08
N SER A 54 1.25 -5.06 -2.80
CA SER A 54 2.03 -4.56 -1.69
C SER A 54 2.08 -5.58 -0.57
N ILE A 55 3.22 -5.70 0.11
CA ILE A 55 3.48 -6.73 1.12
C ILE A 55 4.00 -6.11 2.41
N THR A 56 3.51 -6.62 3.54
CA THR A 56 3.97 -6.29 4.89
C THR A 56 4.00 -7.53 5.79
N ILE A 57 4.64 -7.44 6.97
CA ILE A 57 4.63 -8.53 7.96
C ILE A 57 3.64 -8.20 9.06
N GLY A 58 2.70 -9.11 9.30
CA GLY A 58 1.73 -9.04 10.38
C GLY A 58 2.35 -9.26 11.77
N VAL A 59 1.55 -9.01 12.81
CA VAL A 59 1.98 -9.19 14.20
C VAL A 59 2.28 -10.65 14.58
N ASP A 60 1.78 -11.60 13.79
CA ASP A 60 2.07 -13.04 13.90
C ASP A 60 3.37 -13.47 13.21
N GLY A 61 4.09 -12.52 12.59
CA GLY A 61 5.33 -12.76 11.85
C GLY A 61 5.12 -13.29 10.44
N LEU A 62 3.88 -13.37 9.95
CA LEU A 62 3.55 -13.84 8.61
C LEU A 62 3.21 -12.67 7.69
N ALA A 63 3.41 -12.86 6.39
CA ALA A 63 3.16 -11.79 5.43
C ALA A 63 1.67 -11.64 5.11
N LEU A 64 1.24 -10.36 5.00
CA LEU A 64 -0.01 -9.96 4.36
C LEU A 64 0.31 -9.27 3.04
N ILE A 65 -0.47 -9.58 2.01
CA ILE A 65 -0.30 -9.04 0.66
C ILE A 65 -1.63 -8.43 0.21
N SER A 66 -1.65 -7.13 -0.05
CA SER A 66 -2.76 -6.50 -0.77
C SER A 66 -2.51 -6.59 -2.27
N TYR A 67 -3.54 -6.86 -3.04
CA TYR A 67 -3.47 -6.96 -4.49
C TYR A 67 -4.83 -6.70 -5.13
N ARG A 68 -4.82 -6.37 -6.41
CA ARG A 68 -6.03 -6.22 -7.21
C ARG A 68 -6.42 -7.56 -7.83
N ASP A 69 -7.67 -7.97 -7.62
CA ASP A 69 -8.33 -9.00 -8.42
C ASP A 69 -8.78 -8.35 -9.74
N ILE A 70 -8.15 -8.75 -10.84
CA ILE A 70 -8.43 -8.17 -12.15
C ILE A 70 -9.68 -8.75 -12.82
N ASP A 71 -10.16 -9.90 -12.40
CA ASP A 71 -11.36 -10.52 -12.96
C ASP A 71 -12.63 -9.84 -12.41
N ASN A 72 -12.59 -9.43 -11.15
CA ASN A 72 -13.72 -8.81 -10.45
C ASN A 72 -13.50 -7.32 -10.19
N TYR A 73 -12.32 -6.77 -10.47
CA TYR A 73 -11.94 -5.38 -10.18
C TYR A 73 -12.03 -5.00 -8.70
N GLU A 74 -11.58 -5.89 -7.83
CA GLU A 74 -11.73 -5.79 -6.38
C GLU A 74 -10.38 -5.69 -5.66
N LEU A 75 -10.38 -5.07 -4.47
CA LEU A 75 -9.26 -5.15 -3.56
C LEU A 75 -9.31 -6.46 -2.77
N LYS A 76 -8.30 -7.29 -2.93
CA LYS A 76 -8.07 -8.49 -2.13
C LYS A 76 -6.89 -8.34 -1.18
N VAL A 77 -6.96 -9.10 -0.08
CA VAL A 77 -5.83 -9.28 0.83
C VAL A 77 -5.65 -10.77 1.08
N GLY A 78 -4.43 -11.21 1.04
CA GLY A 78 -4.10 -12.58 1.39
C GLY A 78 -3.07 -12.65 2.50
N HIS A 79 -3.18 -13.69 3.31
CA HIS A 79 -2.33 -13.95 4.45
C HIS A 79 -1.51 -15.22 4.22
N CYS A 80 -0.17 -15.13 4.32
CA CYS A 80 0.72 -16.28 4.18
C CYS A 80 0.54 -17.24 5.36
N GLN A 81 0.64 -18.55 5.11
CA GLN A 81 0.51 -19.59 6.15
C GLN A 81 1.85 -20.04 6.74
N ASN A 82 2.96 -19.52 6.20
CA ASN A 82 4.30 -19.77 6.69
C ASN A 82 5.23 -18.61 6.29
N ILE A 83 6.40 -18.53 6.90
CA ILE A 83 7.36 -17.43 6.75
C ILE A 83 7.93 -17.29 5.33
N VAL A 84 7.98 -18.37 4.54
CA VAL A 84 8.45 -18.36 3.15
C VAL A 84 7.32 -18.13 2.15
N CYS A 85 6.08 -18.05 2.64
CA CYS A 85 4.87 -17.81 1.85
C CYS A 85 4.69 -18.81 0.69
N THR A 86 4.90 -20.12 0.94
CA THR A 86 4.64 -21.18 -0.05
C THR A 86 3.16 -21.53 -0.15
N SER A 87 2.38 -21.16 0.84
CA SER A 87 0.93 -21.27 0.87
C SER A 87 0.31 -20.00 1.44
N PHE A 88 -0.86 -19.67 0.97
CA PHE A 88 -1.53 -18.42 1.13
C PHE A 88 -3.03 -18.67 1.34
N THR A 89 -3.63 -17.96 2.24
CA THR A 89 -5.09 -17.93 2.36
C THR A 89 -5.54 -16.59 1.80
N SER A 90 -5.87 -16.54 0.51
CA SER A 90 -6.99 -15.69 0.13
C SER A 90 -8.19 -16.42 0.68
N ILE A 91 -8.89 -15.88 1.65
CA ILE A 91 -9.96 -16.62 2.34
C ILE A 91 -11.00 -17.01 1.28
N PRO A 92 -11.15 -18.32 0.91
CA PRO A 92 -12.14 -18.73 -0.05
C PRO A 92 -13.51 -18.39 0.55
N GLY A 93 -14.23 -17.47 -0.08
CA GLY A 93 -15.52 -17.00 0.41
C GLY A 93 -15.48 -15.86 1.41
N ALA A 94 -14.31 -15.31 1.78
CA ALA A 94 -14.30 -13.96 2.33
C ALA A 94 -14.66 -13.00 1.22
N ALA A 95 -15.64 -12.17 1.50
CA ALA A 95 -15.96 -11.06 0.64
C ALA A 95 -14.69 -10.22 0.43
N PRO A 96 -14.39 -9.78 -0.82
CA PRO A 96 -13.29 -8.84 -1.03
C PRO A 96 -13.42 -7.66 -0.07
N LEU A 97 -12.30 -7.08 0.31
CA LEU A 97 -12.29 -6.02 1.32
C LEU A 97 -13.09 -4.78 0.85
N ASP A 98 -13.11 -4.54 -0.46
CA ASP A 98 -13.99 -3.55 -1.09
C ASP A 98 -14.79 -4.19 -2.24
N GLN A 99 -16.11 -4.26 -2.07
CA GLN A 99 -17.11 -4.80 -3.02
C GLN A 99 -18.03 -3.71 -3.55
N SER A 100 -17.56 -2.49 -3.70
CA SER A 100 -18.43 -1.38 -4.13
C SER A 100 -19.03 -1.55 -5.53
N GLY A 101 -18.59 -2.53 -6.32
CA GLY A 101 -18.94 -2.67 -7.73
C GLY A 101 -18.19 -1.71 -8.65
N ASP A 102 -17.29 -0.93 -8.09
CA ASP A 102 -16.37 -0.02 -8.78
C ASP A 102 -15.07 -0.75 -9.18
N GLU A 103 -14.31 -0.22 -10.12
CA GLU A 103 -12.93 -0.68 -10.37
C GLU A 103 -12.03 -0.19 -9.23
N VAL A 104 -11.74 -1.06 -8.26
CA VAL A 104 -10.95 -0.74 -7.07
C VAL A 104 -9.71 -1.62 -6.93
N GLY A 105 -8.81 -1.26 -5.99
CA GLY A 105 -7.62 -2.05 -5.67
C GLY A 105 -6.36 -1.70 -6.47
N GLU A 106 -6.44 -0.74 -7.42
CA GLU A 106 -5.22 -0.25 -8.11
C GLU A 106 -4.29 0.47 -7.13
N GLU A 107 -2.98 0.42 -7.43
CA GLU A 107 -1.96 1.17 -6.68
C GLU A 107 -2.00 0.89 -5.17
N SER A 108 -2.30 -0.36 -4.75
CA SER A 108 -2.46 -0.66 -3.33
C SER A 108 -1.15 -0.59 -2.56
N SER A 109 -1.20 -0.06 -1.34
CA SER A 109 -0.10 0.00 -0.38
C SER A 109 -0.60 -0.41 0.99
N ILE A 110 0.07 -1.37 1.64
CA ILE A 110 -0.34 -1.98 2.92
C ILE A 110 0.71 -1.74 4.02
N THR A 111 0.23 -1.47 5.23
CA THR A 111 1.06 -1.38 6.45
C THR A 111 0.32 -1.95 7.64
N ILE A 112 1.02 -2.20 8.75
CA ILE A 112 0.40 -2.64 10.02
C ILE A 112 0.25 -1.45 10.95
N GLY A 113 -0.98 -1.16 11.37
CA GLY A 113 -1.30 -0.10 12.31
C GLY A 113 -0.79 -0.39 13.73
N ALA A 114 -0.82 0.63 14.61
CA ALA A 114 -0.42 0.50 16.01
C ALA A 114 -1.27 -0.51 16.81
N ASP A 115 -2.46 -0.85 16.33
CA ASP A 115 -3.33 -1.89 16.88
C ASP A 115 -3.02 -3.30 16.38
N GLY A 116 -1.98 -3.46 15.55
CA GLY A 116 -1.57 -4.74 14.98
C GLY A 116 -2.39 -5.19 13.76
N LEU A 117 -3.33 -4.39 13.28
CA LEU A 117 -4.18 -4.72 12.13
C LEU A 117 -3.74 -3.95 10.89
N ALA A 118 -3.96 -4.55 9.71
CA ALA A 118 -3.54 -3.93 8.46
C ALA A 118 -4.40 -2.69 8.12
N LEU A 119 -3.72 -1.69 7.57
CA LEU A 119 -4.27 -0.48 7.00
C LEU A 119 -3.77 -0.38 5.54
N ILE A 120 -4.69 -0.17 4.60
CA ILE A 120 -4.40 -0.26 3.17
C ILE A 120 -4.92 0.98 2.48
N SER A 121 -4.06 1.71 1.77
CA SER A 121 -4.48 2.74 0.83
C SER A 121 -4.49 2.17 -0.59
N TYR A 122 -5.47 2.54 -1.41
CA TYR A 122 -5.61 2.04 -2.77
C TYR A 122 -6.45 2.99 -3.62
N ARG A 123 -6.35 2.84 -4.92
CA ARG A 123 -7.12 3.65 -5.85
C ARG A 123 -8.48 3.03 -6.17
N ASP A 124 -9.51 3.83 -6.10
CA ASP A 124 -10.84 3.64 -6.69
C ASP A 124 -10.83 4.35 -8.05
N LYS A 125 -10.60 3.57 -9.12
CA LYS A 125 -10.44 4.09 -10.48
C LYS A 125 -11.75 4.63 -11.03
N SER A 126 -12.87 3.97 -10.75
CA SER A 126 -14.19 4.41 -11.22
C SER A 126 -14.54 5.81 -10.73
N ASN A 127 -14.18 6.15 -9.48
CA ASN A 127 -14.44 7.44 -8.87
C ASN A 127 -13.21 8.36 -8.85
N ASN A 128 -12.08 7.92 -9.45
CA ASN A 128 -10.82 8.65 -9.57
C ASN A 128 -10.33 9.23 -8.23
N ARG A 129 -10.34 8.42 -7.19
CA ARG A 129 -9.95 8.81 -5.82
C ARG A 129 -9.21 7.69 -5.11
N ILE A 130 -8.57 8.03 -3.99
CA ILE A 130 -8.00 7.08 -3.05
C ILE A 130 -9.06 6.69 -2.00
N LYS A 131 -9.06 5.42 -1.64
CA LYS A 131 -9.78 4.87 -0.48
C LYS A 131 -8.80 4.31 0.52
N VAL A 132 -9.24 4.16 1.74
CA VAL A 132 -8.50 3.47 2.81
C VAL A 132 -9.35 2.33 3.36
N ALA A 133 -8.77 1.15 3.45
CA ALA A 133 -9.37 -0.01 4.09
C ALA A 133 -8.62 -0.36 5.38
N LYS A 134 -9.37 -0.69 6.43
CA LYS A 134 -8.88 -1.18 7.72
C LYS A 134 -9.36 -2.60 7.94
N CYS A 135 -8.44 -3.55 8.13
CA CYS A 135 -8.79 -4.94 8.44
C CYS A 135 -9.42 -5.06 9.82
N ALA A 136 -10.37 -5.99 9.95
CA ALA A 136 -11.06 -6.28 11.22
C ALA A 136 -10.27 -7.26 12.12
N ASP A 137 -9.38 -8.04 11.52
CA ASP A 137 -8.54 -9.03 12.21
C ASP A 137 -7.16 -9.18 11.51
N ILE A 138 -6.27 -9.98 12.11
CA ILE A 138 -4.91 -10.21 11.60
C ILE A 138 -4.87 -10.95 10.26
N PHE A 139 -5.94 -11.66 9.89
CA PHE A 139 -6.06 -12.37 8.62
C PHE A 139 -6.70 -11.50 7.53
N CYS A 140 -7.19 -10.32 7.91
CA CYS A 140 -7.96 -9.45 7.03
C CYS A 140 -9.22 -10.13 6.44
N SER A 141 -9.91 -10.94 7.26
CA SER A 141 -11.11 -11.69 6.86
C SER A 141 -12.33 -10.79 6.58
N GLY A 142 -12.21 -9.51 6.84
CA GLY A 142 -13.17 -8.44 6.59
C GLY A 142 -12.61 -7.12 7.09
N GLY A 143 -13.38 -6.06 6.97
CA GLY A 143 -12.90 -4.74 7.40
C GLY A 143 -13.88 -3.61 7.14
N SER A 144 -13.38 -2.39 7.28
CA SER A 144 -14.11 -1.16 6.95
C SER A 144 -13.39 -0.41 5.83
N VAL A 145 -14.15 0.18 4.92
CA VAL A 145 -13.65 0.97 3.80
C VAL A 145 -14.09 2.43 3.96
N GLN A 146 -13.15 3.35 3.78
CA GLN A 146 -13.37 4.79 3.89
C GLN A 146 -13.02 5.49 2.58
N ALA A 147 -13.94 6.28 2.05
CA ALA A 147 -13.76 7.12 0.87
C ALA A 147 -13.54 8.58 1.32
N ILE A 148 -12.41 8.83 1.96
CA ILE A 148 -12.09 10.11 2.63
C ILE A 148 -11.32 11.11 1.76
N PHE A 149 -10.86 10.67 0.59
CA PHE A 149 -10.18 11.54 -0.37
C PHE A 149 -11.15 12.14 -1.39
N SER A 150 -10.83 13.33 -1.85
CA SER A 150 -11.49 13.96 -2.99
C SER A 150 -11.19 13.22 -4.30
N THR A 151 -11.90 13.55 -5.35
CA THR A 151 -11.58 13.11 -6.72
C THR A 151 -10.24 13.69 -7.18
N THR A 152 -9.58 13.03 -8.16
CA THR A 152 -8.26 13.38 -8.71
C THR A 152 -7.04 12.92 -7.92
N THR A 153 -7.23 12.09 -6.89
CA THR A 153 -6.12 11.54 -6.10
C THR A 153 -5.63 10.19 -6.63
N ARG A 154 -4.30 9.99 -6.69
CA ARG A 154 -3.64 8.80 -7.24
C ARG A 154 -2.32 8.49 -6.53
N TYR A 155 -1.73 7.34 -6.86
CA TYR A 155 -0.41 6.90 -6.42
C TYR A 155 -0.23 6.92 -4.90
N PRO A 156 -1.15 6.32 -4.13
CA PRO A 156 -1.02 6.31 -2.68
C PRO A 156 0.12 5.41 -2.23
N SER A 157 0.82 5.84 -1.20
CA SER A 157 1.71 4.98 -0.41
C SER A 157 1.50 5.28 1.06
N ILE A 158 1.34 4.25 1.88
CA ILE A 158 0.99 4.37 3.31
C ILE A 158 2.09 3.85 4.21
N THR A 159 2.31 4.55 5.32
CA THR A 159 3.15 4.12 6.44
C THR A 159 2.50 4.54 7.77
N ILE A 160 3.07 4.10 8.91
CA ILE A 160 2.63 4.53 10.23
C ILE A 160 3.62 5.56 10.76
N GLY A 161 3.10 6.73 11.12
CA GLY A 161 3.87 7.81 11.73
C GLY A 161 4.32 7.52 13.16
N ALA A 162 5.18 8.39 13.72
CA ALA A 162 5.67 8.27 15.08
C ALA A 162 4.57 8.37 16.15
N ASP A 163 3.40 8.90 15.81
CA ASP A 163 2.22 8.99 16.67
C ASP A 163 1.32 7.71 16.60
N GLY A 164 1.72 6.72 15.79
CA GLY A 164 0.98 5.47 15.59
C GLY A 164 -0.19 5.56 14.59
N LEU A 165 -0.34 6.70 13.91
CA LEU A 165 -1.41 6.90 12.93
C LEU A 165 -0.89 6.81 11.49
N GLY A 166 -1.79 6.53 10.55
CA GLY A 166 -1.45 6.41 9.13
C GLY A 166 -1.03 7.73 8.51
N LEU A 167 0.03 7.67 7.70
CA LEU A 167 0.50 8.74 6.82
C LEU A 167 0.45 8.23 5.38
N ILE A 168 -0.20 8.98 4.49
CA ILE A 168 -0.40 8.58 3.09
C ILE A 168 0.15 9.67 2.19
N SER A 169 1.25 9.39 1.49
CA SER A 169 1.70 10.24 0.38
C SER A 169 0.85 9.97 -0.85
N HIS A 170 0.51 11.01 -1.60
CA HIS A 170 -0.32 10.87 -2.79
C HIS A 170 -0.19 12.06 -3.74
N TYR A 171 -0.56 11.81 -4.99
CA TYR A 171 -0.85 12.86 -5.97
C TYR A 171 -2.25 13.43 -5.76
N ASP A 172 -2.39 14.74 -5.85
CA ASP A 172 -3.68 15.41 -5.97
C ASP A 172 -3.54 16.67 -6.84
N SER A 173 -4.13 16.63 -8.03
CA SER A 173 -4.24 17.79 -8.94
C SER A 173 -2.88 18.43 -9.33
N GLY A 174 -1.84 17.65 -9.51
CA GLY A 174 -0.47 18.09 -9.85
C GLY A 174 0.47 18.12 -8.65
N ASP A 175 -0.04 18.13 -7.44
CA ASP A 175 0.71 18.30 -6.20
C ASP A 175 1.15 16.98 -5.56
N LEU A 176 2.27 17.00 -4.85
CA LEU A 176 2.59 16.02 -3.82
C LEU A 176 1.96 16.44 -2.51
N LYS A 177 1.07 15.60 -2.00
CA LYS A 177 0.44 15.81 -0.70
C LYS A 177 0.69 14.64 0.25
N VAL A 178 0.57 14.92 1.54
CA VAL A 178 0.52 13.92 2.60
C VAL A 178 -0.78 14.08 3.37
N ALA A 179 -1.53 12.99 3.47
CA ALA A 179 -2.69 12.89 4.35
C ALA A 179 -2.27 12.19 5.65
N HIS A 180 -2.61 12.79 6.78
CA HIS A 180 -2.42 12.25 8.11
C HIS A 180 -3.77 11.80 8.67
N CYS A 181 -3.88 10.51 9.02
CA CYS A 181 -5.09 9.95 9.63
C CYS A 181 -5.31 10.55 11.03
N GLN A 182 -6.55 10.84 11.38
CA GLN A 182 -6.91 11.41 12.69
C GLN A 182 -7.27 10.34 13.72
N ASN A 183 -7.30 9.09 13.31
CA ASN A 183 -7.55 7.92 14.17
C ASN A 183 -7.01 6.65 13.51
N ILE A 184 -6.93 5.57 14.28
CA ILE A 184 -6.36 4.26 13.86
C ILE A 184 -7.09 3.65 12.65
N ALA A 185 -8.40 3.88 12.53
CA ALA A 185 -9.20 3.37 11.40
C ALA A 185 -9.15 4.29 10.17
N CYS A 186 -8.45 5.42 10.26
CA CYS A 186 -8.35 6.42 9.20
C CYS A 186 -9.70 6.88 8.62
N THR A 187 -10.69 7.12 9.48
CA THR A 187 -12.03 7.56 9.06
C THR A 187 -12.08 9.06 8.73
N SER A 188 -11.05 9.81 9.08
CA SER A 188 -10.84 11.21 8.74
C SER A 188 -9.35 11.50 8.61
N ILE A 189 -9.02 12.51 7.80
CA ILE A 189 -7.65 12.94 7.51
C ILE A 189 -7.49 14.45 7.64
N THR A 190 -6.26 14.89 7.87
CA THR A 190 -5.77 16.23 7.52
C THR A 190 -4.75 16.11 6.41
N THR A 191 -4.77 17.04 5.44
CA THR A 191 -3.89 16.99 4.28
C THR A 191 -2.96 18.19 4.25
N SER A 192 -1.69 17.96 3.94
CA SER A 192 -0.66 18.96 3.73
C SER A 192 -0.08 18.86 2.33
N THR A 193 0.15 20.00 1.66
CA THR A 193 0.85 20.06 0.38
C THR A 193 2.35 20.23 0.63
N LEU A 194 3.17 19.35 0.05
CA LEU A 194 4.63 19.40 0.16
C LEU A 194 5.27 20.11 -1.01
N THR A 195 4.77 19.90 -2.21
CA THR A 195 5.21 20.59 -3.42
C THR A 195 4.05 20.78 -4.36
N SER A 196 4.03 21.89 -5.09
CA SER A 196 3.01 22.22 -6.06
C SER A 196 3.55 22.16 -7.48
N ASP A 197 2.67 21.92 -8.46
CA ASP A 197 2.97 21.94 -9.91
C ASP A 197 4.08 20.96 -10.35
N ALA A 198 4.27 19.85 -9.63
CA ALA A 198 5.31 18.86 -9.92
C ALA A 198 4.84 17.74 -10.87
N GLU A 199 3.54 17.68 -11.21
CA GLU A 199 2.95 16.53 -11.93
C GLU A 199 3.46 15.19 -11.35
N VAL A 200 3.20 15.01 -10.06
CA VAL A 200 3.74 13.89 -9.25
C VAL A 200 3.18 12.57 -9.70
N ILE A 201 4.04 11.58 -9.88
CA ILE A 201 3.65 10.18 -10.08
C ILE A 201 4.46 9.25 -9.19
N TYR A 202 3.89 8.06 -8.86
CA TYR A 202 4.56 6.97 -8.14
C TYR A 202 5.21 7.41 -6.83
N THR A 203 4.39 7.79 -5.84
CA THR A 203 4.91 8.13 -4.52
C THR A 203 5.24 6.89 -3.70
N SER A 204 6.25 6.98 -2.83
CA SER A 204 6.56 5.98 -1.81
C SER A 204 7.01 6.68 -0.53
N ILE A 205 6.36 6.37 0.60
CA ILE A 205 6.63 7.00 1.90
C ILE A 205 7.19 5.98 2.89
N THR A 206 8.15 6.41 3.68
CA THR A 206 8.69 5.67 4.83
C THR A 206 9.02 6.63 5.97
N ILE A 207 9.32 6.09 7.15
CA ILE A 207 9.81 6.87 8.29
C ILE A 207 11.32 6.73 8.37
N GLY A 208 12.02 7.87 8.40
CA GLY A 208 13.46 7.93 8.60
C GLY A 208 13.89 7.55 10.01
N THR A 209 15.19 7.38 10.25
CA THR A 209 15.75 7.09 11.57
C THR A 209 15.59 8.24 12.57
N ASP A 210 15.27 9.42 12.07
CA ASP A 210 14.94 10.63 12.86
C ASP A 210 13.46 10.69 13.26
N GLY A 211 12.66 9.68 12.89
CA GLY A 211 11.21 9.60 13.14
C GLY A 211 10.37 10.46 12.20
N LEU A 212 10.97 11.05 11.15
CA LEU A 212 10.27 11.93 10.21
C LEU A 212 9.97 11.20 8.89
N PRO A 213 8.86 11.55 8.21
CA PRO A 213 8.52 10.97 6.92
C PRO A 213 9.50 11.38 5.83
N LEU A 214 9.91 10.41 5.02
CA LEU A 214 10.70 10.55 3.82
C LEU A 214 9.91 9.99 2.63
N ILE A 215 9.77 10.77 1.58
CA ILE A 215 8.94 10.44 0.42
C ILE A 215 9.77 10.52 -0.85
N SER A 216 9.83 9.44 -1.60
CA SER A 216 10.31 9.45 -2.98
C SER A 216 9.13 9.60 -3.94
N TYR A 217 9.34 10.34 -5.03
CA TYR A 217 8.34 10.55 -6.08
C TYR A 217 9.01 10.89 -7.40
N VAL A 218 8.30 10.68 -8.49
CA VAL A 218 8.72 11.15 -9.80
C VAL A 218 8.02 12.46 -10.12
N ASP A 219 8.80 13.47 -10.46
CA ASP A 219 8.32 14.71 -11.04
C ASP A 219 8.31 14.57 -12.57
N SER A 220 7.12 14.44 -13.15
CA SER A 220 6.97 14.23 -14.60
C SER A 220 7.36 15.44 -15.43
N ASN A 221 7.29 16.67 -14.88
CA ASN A 221 7.70 17.88 -15.58
C ASN A 221 9.20 17.92 -15.81
N SER A 222 9.98 17.52 -14.81
CA SER A 222 11.45 17.46 -14.90
C SER A 222 11.99 16.07 -15.28
N VAL A 223 11.10 15.06 -15.39
CA VAL A 223 11.45 13.63 -15.63
C VAL A 223 12.53 13.17 -14.65
N ALA A 224 12.35 13.48 -13.37
CA ALA A 224 13.34 13.23 -12.33
C ALA A 224 12.74 12.52 -11.11
N LEU A 225 13.53 11.59 -10.53
CA LEU A 225 13.26 11.08 -9.19
C LEU A 225 13.64 12.14 -8.17
N LYS A 226 12.72 12.48 -7.28
CA LYS A 226 12.89 13.46 -6.21
C LYS A 226 12.63 12.84 -4.85
N LEU A 227 13.17 13.48 -3.82
CA LEU A 227 12.94 13.14 -2.42
C LEU A 227 12.40 14.37 -1.70
N ALA A 228 11.36 14.17 -0.88
CA ALA A 228 10.86 15.12 0.08
C ALA A 228 11.06 14.56 1.50
N HIS A 229 11.69 15.33 2.37
CA HIS A 229 11.86 15.03 3.79
C HIS A 229 11.00 15.99 4.60
N CYS A 230 10.12 15.46 5.44
CA CYS A 230 9.23 16.30 6.24
C CYS A 230 9.97 16.93 7.42
N GLU A 231 9.64 18.16 7.78
CA GLU A 231 10.24 18.88 8.91
C GLU A 231 9.58 18.54 10.26
N ASN A 232 8.48 17.79 10.23
CA ASN A 232 7.77 17.31 11.42
C ASN A 232 7.02 16.01 11.11
N THR A 233 6.54 15.32 12.14
CA THR A 233 5.88 14.02 12.07
C THR A 233 4.58 14.00 11.25
N PHE A 234 3.97 15.16 11.03
CA PHE A 234 2.70 15.31 10.30
C PHE A 234 2.88 15.82 8.87
N CYS A 235 4.11 16.11 8.46
CA CYS A 235 4.42 16.81 7.20
C CYS A 235 3.64 18.12 7.02
N ALA A 236 3.23 18.75 8.11
CA ALA A 236 2.50 20.02 8.06
C ALA A 236 3.48 21.21 7.95
N PRO A 237 3.18 22.23 7.14
CA PRO A 237 4.01 23.43 7.05
C PRO A 237 4.05 24.13 8.41
N TYR A 238 5.24 24.53 8.87
CA TYR A 238 5.40 25.36 10.05
C TYR A 238 4.92 26.79 9.79
N PHE A 239 3.77 27.15 10.32
CA PHE A 239 3.40 28.55 10.43
C PHE A 239 4.15 29.18 11.61
N ARG A 240 5.28 29.85 11.36
CA ARG A 240 5.85 30.75 12.38
C ARG A 240 4.83 31.87 12.59
N ARG A 241 4.16 31.89 13.74
CA ARG A 241 3.47 33.11 14.18
C ARG A 241 4.54 34.20 14.36
N ARG A 242 4.49 35.24 13.54
CA ARG A 242 5.24 36.47 13.73
C ARG A 242 4.58 37.28 14.84
#